data_8b9a6993af53021b6c21f72137cb96de
#
_entry.id   8b9a6993af53021b6c21f72137cb96de
#
_cell.length_a   1.000
_cell.length_b   1.000
_cell.length_c   1.000
_cell.angle_alpha   90.00
_cell.angle_beta   90.00
_cell.angle_gamma   90.00
#
_symmetry.space_group_name_H-M   'P 1'
#
loop_
_entity.id
_entity.type
_entity.pdbx_description
1 polymer ?
#
loop_
_entity_poly.entity_id
_entity_poly.type
_entity_poly.pdbx_seq_one_letter_code
_entity_poly.pdbx_strand_id
1 'polypeptide(L)'
;MSNFSIKIADLPVGISCTHPHLSDVCSEYLTDEASLFSVGADEEHKEELRKFFLGSSQVFSDAFLESVAVQEKVCAAVLDYDAAVFHAALISFDGQGIAFAAPSGTGKTTHIKLWQRLYGDRVEIINGDKPLFTLRSGRFFASGMPWCGKENWGCNKTVPLKAICFIDRAEHNLISPLEDNREIMSRLFLQLVM
;
A
#
# COMPACT_ATOMS: atom_id res chain seq x y z
N MET A 1 -25.87 4.81 -0.48
CA MET A 1 -24.52 5.43 -0.40
C MET A 1 -24.17 5.57 1.07
N SER A 2 -23.03 5.09 1.47
CA SER A 2 -22.45 5.25 2.80
C SER A 2 -21.29 6.23 2.70
N ASN A 3 -21.17 7.15 3.67
CA ASN A 3 -20.07 8.08 3.76
C ASN A 3 -19.38 7.88 5.10
N PHE A 4 -18.05 7.76 5.10
CA PHE A 4 -17.24 7.64 6.30
C PHE A 4 -15.86 8.24 6.06
N SER A 5 -15.11 8.51 7.11
CA SER A 5 -13.74 9.01 7.02
C SER A 5 -12.77 7.96 7.55
N ILE A 6 -11.63 7.88 6.90
CA ILE A 6 -10.48 7.06 7.35
C ILE A 6 -9.28 7.96 7.59
N LYS A 7 -8.38 7.53 8.45
CA LYS A 7 -7.09 8.21 8.65
C LYS A 7 -5.96 7.26 8.30
N ILE A 8 -5.23 7.59 7.24
CA ILE A 8 -4.04 6.87 6.79
C ILE A 8 -2.84 7.73 7.11
N ALA A 9 -1.95 7.26 7.94
CA ALA A 9 -0.91 8.10 8.52
C ALA A 9 -1.54 9.30 9.26
N ASP A 10 -1.24 10.54 8.83
CA ASP A 10 -1.88 11.75 9.38
C ASP A 10 -2.84 12.40 8.38
N LEU A 11 -3.28 11.65 7.37
CA LEU A 11 -4.17 12.14 6.31
C LEU A 11 -5.58 11.61 6.53
N PRO A 12 -6.52 12.40 7.04
CA PRO A 12 -7.93 12.04 7.06
C PRO A 12 -8.55 12.19 5.68
N VAL A 13 -9.17 11.10 5.20
CA VAL A 13 -9.74 10.96 3.85
C VAL A 13 -11.21 10.59 3.96
N GLY A 14 -12.07 11.34 3.30
CA GLY A 14 -13.49 11.02 3.16
C GLY A 14 -13.70 9.96 2.07
N ILE A 15 -14.50 8.95 2.37
CA ILE A 15 -14.85 7.87 1.45
C ILE A 15 -16.35 7.86 1.22
N SER A 16 -16.75 7.88 -0.06
CA SER A 16 -18.13 7.62 -0.49
C SER A 16 -18.22 6.28 -1.18
N CYS A 17 -19.07 5.39 -0.71
CA CYS A 17 -19.25 4.07 -1.30
C CYS A 17 -20.71 3.63 -1.35
N THR A 18 -20.99 2.67 -2.22
CA THR A 18 -22.30 2.03 -2.38
C THR A 18 -22.37 0.71 -1.62
N HIS A 19 -21.26 -0.02 -1.57
CA HIS A 19 -21.20 -1.34 -0.96
C HIS A 19 -20.55 -1.29 0.43
N PRO A 20 -21.12 -1.99 1.45
CA PRO A 20 -20.58 -2.01 2.80
C PRO A 20 -19.17 -2.64 2.89
N HIS A 21 -18.83 -3.51 1.94
CA HIS A 21 -17.50 -4.16 1.88
C HIS A 21 -16.32 -3.18 2.06
N LEU A 22 -16.40 -1.98 1.49
CA LEU A 22 -15.32 -1.01 1.61
C LEU A 22 -15.19 -0.46 3.04
N SER A 23 -16.31 -0.29 3.75
CA SER A 23 -16.30 0.07 5.17
C SER A 23 -15.65 -1.01 6.04
N ASP A 24 -15.90 -2.29 5.71
CA ASP A 24 -15.28 -3.41 6.42
C ASP A 24 -13.75 -3.45 6.19
N VAL A 25 -13.33 -3.27 4.95
CA VAL A 25 -11.89 -3.18 4.59
C VAL A 25 -11.19 -2.03 5.32
N CYS A 26 -11.88 -0.92 5.52
CA CYS A 26 -11.34 0.29 6.15
C CYS A 26 -11.56 0.35 7.67
N SER A 27 -12.11 -0.68 8.30
CA SER A 27 -12.59 -0.63 9.70
C SER A 27 -11.54 -0.19 10.72
N GLU A 28 -10.29 -0.62 10.58
CA GLU A 28 -9.19 -0.23 11.48
C GLU A 28 -8.68 1.20 11.27
N TYR A 29 -9.14 1.87 10.21
CA TYR A 29 -8.71 3.21 9.81
C TYR A 29 -9.78 4.28 10.04
N LEU A 30 -10.96 3.91 10.53
CA LEU A 30 -12.08 4.86 10.75
C LEU A 30 -11.67 6.00 11.68
N THR A 31 -12.15 7.22 11.36
CA THR A 31 -11.89 8.43 12.14
C THR A 31 -13.06 9.41 12.03
N ASP A 32 -13.25 10.23 13.06
CA ASP A 32 -14.20 11.35 13.07
C ASP A 32 -13.54 12.69 12.70
N GLU A 33 -12.24 12.67 12.32
CA GLU A 33 -11.55 13.89 11.91
C GLU A 33 -12.10 14.41 10.58
N ALA A 34 -12.13 15.75 10.43
CA ALA A 34 -12.55 16.38 9.18
C ALA A 34 -11.60 16.01 8.04
N SER A 35 -12.16 15.50 6.95
CA SER A 35 -11.38 15.01 5.82
C SER A 35 -10.68 16.14 5.08
N LEU A 36 -9.41 15.93 4.70
CA LEU A 36 -8.63 16.84 3.85
C LEU A 36 -9.16 16.83 2.41
N PHE A 37 -9.54 15.65 1.94
CA PHE A 37 -10.16 15.44 0.64
C PHE A 37 -11.12 14.26 0.72
N SER A 38 -11.94 14.08 -0.33
CA SER A 38 -12.88 12.96 -0.38
C SER A 38 -12.82 12.30 -1.75
N VAL A 39 -12.97 10.98 -1.75
CA VAL A 39 -12.98 10.13 -2.95
C VAL A 39 -14.19 9.20 -2.94
N GLY A 40 -14.60 8.78 -4.13
CA GLY A 40 -15.63 7.76 -4.31
C GLY A 40 -15.50 7.17 -5.71
N ALA A 41 -15.95 5.94 -5.90
CA ALA A 41 -15.99 5.32 -7.21
C ALA A 41 -17.15 5.90 -8.03
N ASP A 42 -16.91 6.17 -9.31
CA ASP A 42 -17.95 6.42 -10.31
C ASP A 42 -18.13 5.20 -11.22
N GLU A 43 -19.26 5.16 -11.92
CA GLU A 43 -19.59 4.03 -12.79
C GLU A 43 -18.65 3.91 -14.00
N GLU A 44 -18.16 5.02 -14.53
CA GLU A 44 -17.22 5.04 -15.65
C GLU A 44 -15.91 4.34 -15.28
N HIS A 45 -15.34 4.71 -14.15
CA HIS A 45 -14.10 4.08 -13.63
C HIS A 45 -14.30 2.59 -13.31
N LYS A 46 -15.42 2.21 -12.70
CA LYS A 46 -15.73 0.80 -12.45
C LYS A 46 -15.87 0.01 -13.77
N GLU A 47 -16.44 0.61 -14.81
CA GLU A 47 -16.56 -0.02 -16.13
C GLU A 47 -15.20 -0.19 -16.82
N GLU A 48 -14.30 0.76 -16.68
CA GLU A 48 -12.90 0.64 -17.15
C GLU A 48 -12.18 -0.51 -16.45
N LEU A 49 -12.28 -0.60 -15.11
CA LEU A 49 -11.73 -1.70 -14.34
C LEU A 49 -12.35 -3.06 -14.74
N ARG A 50 -13.66 -3.09 -14.99
CA ARG A 50 -14.35 -4.30 -15.47
C ARG A 50 -13.78 -4.76 -16.81
N LYS A 51 -13.54 -3.83 -17.76
CA LYS A 51 -12.88 -4.12 -19.05
C LYS A 51 -11.45 -4.58 -18.87
N PHE A 52 -10.69 -3.95 -17.97
CA PHE A 52 -9.31 -4.34 -17.67
C PHE A 52 -9.22 -5.77 -17.15
N PHE A 53 -10.16 -6.18 -16.29
CA PHE A 53 -10.19 -7.53 -15.72
C PHE A 53 -10.88 -8.59 -16.59
N LEU A 54 -11.51 -8.22 -17.73
CA LEU A 54 -12.21 -9.16 -18.62
C LEU A 54 -11.31 -10.28 -19.16
N GLY A 55 -10.00 -10.07 -19.22
CA GLY A 55 -9.02 -11.11 -19.64
C GLY A 55 -8.57 -12.06 -18.52
N SER A 56 -9.01 -11.83 -17.28
CA SER A 56 -8.68 -12.69 -16.15
C SER A 56 -9.65 -13.87 -16.07
N SER A 57 -9.19 -15.01 -15.53
CA SER A 57 -10.07 -16.16 -15.24
C SER A 57 -10.99 -15.94 -14.04
N GLN A 58 -10.92 -14.78 -13.38
CA GLN A 58 -11.71 -14.45 -12.20
C GLN A 58 -12.82 -13.45 -12.54
N VAL A 59 -14.02 -13.70 -12.00
CA VAL A 59 -15.14 -12.75 -12.03
C VAL A 59 -15.05 -11.90 -10.76
N PHE A 60 -14.91 -10.60 -10.92
CA PHE A 60 -14.84 -9.66 -9.81
C PHE A 60 -16.20 -9.06 -9.50
N SER A 61 -16.56 -8.99 -8.22
CA SER A 61 -17.80 -8.38 -7.78
C SER A 61 -17.77 -6.85 -7.91
N ASP A 62 -18.92 -6.23 -8.00
CA ASP A 62 -19.06 -4.77 -8.04
C ASP A 62 -18.45 -4.10 -6.80
N ALA A 63 -18.61 -4.73 -5.64
CA ALA A 63 -18.00 -4.30 -4.39
C ALA A 63 -16.46 -4.32 -4.44
N PHE A 64 -15.86 -5.31 -5.09
CA PHE A 64 -14.41 -5.35 -5.30
C PHE A 64 -13.96 -4.25 -6.26
N LEU A 65 -14.66 -4.07 -7.37
CA LEU A 65 -14.35 -3.01 -8.36
C LEU A 65 -14.46 -1.61 -7.72
N GLU A 66 -15.49 -1.38 -6.90
CA GLU A 66 -15.62 -0.14 -6.13
C GLU A 66 -14.42 0.07 -5.19
N SER A 67 -14.00 -0.98 -4.49
CA SER A 67 -12.84 -0.91 -3.58
C SER A 67 -11.54 -0.58 -4.32
N VAL A 68 -11.32 -1.17 -5.50
CA VAL A 68 -10.16 -0.87 -6.34
C VAL A 68 -10.21 0.57 -6.86
N ALA A 69 -11.36 1.01 -7.38
CA ALA A 69 -11.53 2.37 -7.90
C ALA A 69 -11.28 3.43 -6.82
N VAL A 70 -11.78 3.21 -5.60
CA VAL A 70 -11.52 4.11 -4.46
C VAL A 70 -10.05 4.08 -4.09
N GLN A 71 -9.41 2.91 -4.04
CA GLN A 71 -7.98 2.79 -3.79
C GLN A 71 -7.15 3.61 -4.78
N GLU A 72 -7.41 3.48 -6.09
CA GLU A 72 -6.68 4.21 -7.12
C GLU A 72 -6.86 5.73 -6.97
N LYS A 73 -8.07 6.20 -6.67
CA LYS A 73 -8.31 7.62 -6.38
C LYS A 73 -7.60 8.12 -5.13
N VAL A 74 -7.52 7.30 -4.07
CA VAL A 74 -6.70 7.63 -2.89
C VAL A 74 -5.23 7.73 -3.28
N CYS A 75 -4.71 6.75 -4.04
CA CYS A 75 -3.31 6.74 -4.48
C CYS A 75 -2.95 8.00 -5.28
N ALA A 76 -3.83 8.45 -6.16
CA ALA A 76 -3.63 9.68 -6.92
C ALA A 76 -3.71 10.93 -6.03
N ALA A 77 -4.72 11.02 -5.16
CA ALA A 77 -4.94 12.21 -4.34
C ALA A 77 -3.87 12.45 -3.27
N VAL A 78 -3.28 11.39 -2.71
CA VAL A 78 -2.24 11.54 -1.67
C VAL A 78 -0.94 12.16 -2.20
N LEU A 79 -0.72 12.18 -3.52
CA LEU A 79 0.45 12.84 -4.12
C LEU A 79 0.49 14.34 -3.82
N ASP A 80 -0.65 14.99 -3.67
CA ASP A 80 -0.75 16.41 -3.32
C ASP A 80 -0.38 16.70 -1.85
N TYR A 81 -0.13 15.66 -1.06
CA TYR A 81 0.17 15.73 0.37
C TYR A 81 1.55 15.17 0.74
N ASP A 82 2.52 15.29 -0.15
CA ASP A 82 3.87 14.72 0.03
C ASP A 82 3.86 13.23 0.40
N ALA A 83 2.93 12.50 -0.19
CA ALA A 83 2.74 11.07 0.05
C ALA A 83 2.60 10.30 -1.25
N ALA A 84 3.03 9.03 -1.26
CA ALA A 84 2.90 8.14 -2.41
C ALA A 84 2.72 6.69 -1.96
N VAL A 85 1.93 5.93 -2.71
CA VAL A 85 1.72 4.50 -2.47
C VAL A 85 2.67 3.69 -3.33
N PHE A 86 3.32 2.69 -2.74
CA PHE A 86 4.27 1.83 -3.43
C PHE A 86 3.86 0.36 -3.36
N HIS A 87 4.08 -0.37 -4.44
CA HIS A 87 3.94 -1.82 -4.47
C HIS A 87 5.12 -2.47 -3.76
N ALA A 88 5.01 -2.59 -2.45
CA ALA A 88 6.03 -3.13 -1.56
C ALA A 88 5.39 -3.87 -0.39
N ALA A 89 6.13 -4.77 0.24
CA ALA A 89 5.77 -5.29 1.55
C ALA A 89 6.57 -4.52 2.63
N LEU A 90 5.87 -3.97 3.62
CA LEU A 90 6.45 -3.15 4.69
C LEU A 90 6.41 -3.92 6.01
N ILE A 91 7.56 -4.02 6.64
CA ILE A 91 7.68 -4.47 8.02
C ILE A 91 8.23 -3.35 8.92
N SER A 92 7.93 -3.45 10.21
CA SER A 92 8.68 -2.78 11.27
C SER A 92 9.66 -3.78 11.87
N PHE A 93 10.93 -3.43 11.91
CA PHE A 93 11.94 -4.16 12.64
C PHE A 93 12.52 -3.25 13.72
N ASP A 94 12.30 -3.60 14.97
CA ASP A 94 12.65 -2.75 16.13
C ASP A 94 12.13 -1.31 15.99
N GLY A 95 10.92 -1.12 15.48
CA GLY A 95 10.31 0.20 15.30
C GLY A 95 10.78 0.97 14.07
N GLN A 96 11.64 0.38 13.21
CA GLN A 96 12.10 0.98 11.97
C GLN A 96 11.49 0.28 10.75
N GLY A 97 10.95 1.05 9.82
CA GLY A 97 10.33 0.53 8.59
C GLY A 97 11.36 0.02 7.59
N ILE A 98 11.17 -1.19 7.12
CA ILE A 98 11.92 -1.77 6.01
C ILE A 98 10.89 -2.20 4.95
N ALA A 99 10.99 -1.63 3.76
CA ALA A 99 10.11 -1.96 2.65
C ALA A 99 10.81 -2.88 1.65
N PHE A 100 10.16 -3.96 1.26
CA PHE A 100 10.65 -4.90 0.25
C PHE A 100 9.84 -4.71 -1.02
N ALA A 101 10.48 -4.18 -2.04
CA ALA A 101 9.89 -3.85 -3.34
C ALA A 101 10.34 -4.86 -4.39
N ALA A 102 9.40 -5.34 -5.19
CA ALA A 102 9.66 -6.23 -6.31
C ALA A 102 8.39 -6.39 -7.18
N PRO A 103 8.50 -6.84 -8.43
CA PRO A 103 7.36 -7.26 -9.22
C PRO A 103 6.51 -8.32 -8.52
N SER A 104 5.24 -8.42 -8.92
CA SER A 104 4.34 -9.45 -8.37
C SER A 104 4.93 -10.86 -8.59
N GLY A 105 4.80 -11.73 -7.59
CA GLY A 105 5.31 -13.11 -7.67
C GLY A 105 6.83 -13.28 -7.50
N THR A 106 7.60 -12.21 -7.26
CA THR A 106 9.06 -12.32 -7.01
C THR A 106 9.38 -12.96 -5.66
N GLY A 107 8.47 -12.83 -4.66
CA GLY A 107 8.66 -13.46 -3.35
C GLY A 107 8.68 -12.49 -2.17
N LYS A 108 8.14 -11.27 -2.30
CA LYS A 108 8.01 -10.31 -1.18
C LYS A 108 7.42 -10.95 0.07
N THR A 109 6.26 -11.59 -0.06
CA THR A 109 5.56 -12.30 1.02
C THR A 109 6.42 -13.38 1.67
N THR A 110 7.14 -14.17 0.87
CA THR A 110 8.07 -15.17 1.38
C THR A 110 9.19 -14.53 2.18
N HIS A 111 9.72 -13.43 1.68
CA HIS A 111 10.84 -12.73 2.32
C HIS A 111 10.45 -12.19 3.69
N ILE A 112 9.30 -11.52 3.84
CA ILE A 112 8.86 -11.01 5.15
C ILE A 112 8.51 -12.14 6.14
N LYS A 113 7.98 -13.30 5.66
CA LYS A 113 7.82 -14.50 6.51
C LYS A 113 9.16 -15.01 7.06
N LEU A 114 10.21 -14.97 6.25
CA LEU A 114 11.55 -15.35 6.71
C LEU A 114 12.07 -14.40 7.78
N TRP A 115 11.82 -13.09 7.65
CA TRP A 115 12.16 -12.12 8.68
C TRP A 115 11.42 -12.40 9.99
N GLN A 116 10.09 -12.62 9.94
CA GLN A 116 9.32 -12.98 11.13
C GLN A 116 9.83 -14.29 11.78
N ARG A 117 10.13 -15.29 10.95
CA ARG A 117 10.65 -16.58 11.47
C ARG A 117 12.01 -16.43 12.14
N LEU A 118 12.88 -15.56 11.62
CA LEU A 118 14.23 -15.36 12.12
C LEU A 118 14.27 -14.48 13.37
N TYR A 119 13.44 -13.42 13.41
CA TYR A 119 13.53 -12.37 14.42
C TYR A 119 12.32 -12.30 15.38
N GLY A 120 11.30 -13.13 15.15
CA GLY A 120 10.13 -13.24 16.03
C GLY A 120 9.42 -11.91 16.26
N ASP A 121 9.15 -11.59 17.52
CA ASP A 121 8.38 -10.41 17.95
C ASP A 121 9.06 -9.06 17.64
N ARG A 122 10.31 -9.07 17.20
CA ARG A 122 10.99 -7.86 16.72
C ARG A 122 10.49 -7.41 15.35
N VAL A 123 9.76 -8.27 14.64
CA VAL A 123 9.20 -8.00 13.32
C VAL A 123 7.69 -7.93 13.37
N GLU A 124 7.15 -6.79 12.99
CA GLU A 124 5.72 -6.57 12.81
C GLU A 124 5.44 -6.27 11.32
N ILE A 125 4.46 -6.93 10.72
CA ILE A 125 4.05 -6.60 9.34
C ILE A 125 3.11 -5.40 9.39
N ILE A 126 3.50 -4.32 8.71
CA ILE A 126 2.73 -3.09 8.66
C ILE A 126 1.80 -3.08 7.44
N ASN A 127 2.28 -3.56 6.28
CA ASN A 127 1.46 -3.74 5.08
C ASN A 127 2.10 -4.76 4.13
N GLY A 128 1.31 -5.72 3.66
CA GLY A 128 1.81 -6.81 2.82
C GLY A 128 1.97 -6.48 1.34
N ASP A 129 1.43 -5.34 0.86
CA ASP A 129 1.35 -5.10 -0.60
C ASP A 129 1.50 -3.64 -1.04
N LYS A 130 0.80 -2.70 -0.38
CA LYS A 130 0.68 -1.30 -0.83
C LYS A 130 0.78 -0.31 0.34
N PRO A 131 1.94 -0.16 0.99
CA PRO A 131 2.15 0.85 2.03
C PRO A 131 2.16 2.26 1.45
N LEU A 132 1.76 3.23 2.27
CA LEU A 132 1.87 4.66 2.00
C LEU A 132 3.21 5.17 2.53
N PHE A 133 3.99 5.83 1.68
CA PHE A 133 5.18 6.57 2.10
C PHE A 133 4.87 8.06 2.17
N THR A 134 5.32 8.72 3.22
CA THR A 134 5.15 10.16 3.43
C THR A 134 6.48 10.83 3.72
N LEU A 135 6.66 12.05 3.19
CA LEU A 135 7.81 12.91 3.52
C LEU A 135 7.37 13.98 4.52
N ARG A 136 7.95 13.99 5.71
CA ARG A 136 7.62 14.94 6.78
C ARG A 136 8.89 15.51 7.38
N SER A 137 9.02 16.85 7.36
CA SER A 137 10.19 17.54 7.91
C SER A 137 11.52 16.92 7.45
N GLY A 138 11.61 16.57 6.16
CA GLY A 138 12.81 15.99 5.56
C GLY A 138 13.10 14.53 5.93
N ARG A 139 12.13 13.82 6.53
CA ARG A 139 12.24 12.39 6.88
C ARG A 139 11.13 11.59 6.23
N PHE A 140 11.47 10.41 5.76
CA PHE A 140 10.50 9.47 5.23
C PHE A 140 9.89 8.60 6.33
N PHE A 141 8.57 8.43 6.26
CA PHE A 141 7.80 7.49 7.06
C PHE A 141 7.05 6.54 6.13
N ALA A 142 6.72 5.37 6.64
CA ALA A 142 5.91 4.40 5.93
C ALA A 142 4.77 3.92 6.83
N SER A 143 3.59 3.80 6.24
CA SER A 143 2.34 3.52 6.96
C SER A 143 1.59 2.37 6.31
N GLY A 144 0.84 1.65 7.11
CA GLY A 144 -0.16 0.73 6.61
C GLY A 144 -1.28 1.44 5.88
N MET A 145 -1.94 0.70 5.00
CA MET A 145 -3.14 1.11 4.28
C MET A 145 -4.20 0.01 4.37
N PRO A 146 -5.49 0.34 4.22
CA PRO A 146 -6.56 -0.66 4.22
C PRO A 146 -6.35 -1.77 3.18
N TRP A 147 -5.76 -1.43 2.04
CA TRP A 147 -5.47 -2.37 0.95
C TRP A 147 -4.09 -3.00 1.13
N CYS A 148 -4.04 -4.19 1.70
CA CYS A 148 -2.81 -4.85 2.14
C CYS A 148 -2.52 -6.20 1.47
N GLY A 149 -3.19 -6.47 0.33
CA GLY A 149 -2.97 -7.65 -0.50
C GLY A 149 -3.79 -8.87 -0.09
N LYS A 150 -3.51 -10.00 -0.75
CA LYS A 150 -4.31 -11.23 -0.62
C LYS A 150 -4.26 -11.87 0.77
N GLU A 151 -3.16 -11.71 1.45
CA GLU A 151 -2.94 -12.24 2.79
C GLU A 151 -3.65 -11.43 3.87
N ASN A 152 -4.20 -10.28 3.52
CA ASN A 152 -4.81 -9.31 4.43
C ASN A 152 -3.88 -8.95 5.61
N TRP A 153 -2.58 -8.77 5.31
CA TRP A 153 -1.58 -8.41 6.30
C TRP A 153 -1.37 -6.91 6.33
N GLY A 154 -1.98 -6.26 7.29
CA GLY A 154 -1.90 -4.83 7.47
C GLY A 154 -2.29 -4.41 8.87
N CYS A 155 -1.86 -3.21 9.25
CA CYS A 155 -2.31 -2.53 10.45
C CYS A 155 -2.21 -1.01 10.26
N ASN A 156 -3.04 -0.26 10.98
CA ASN A 156 -3.01 1.20 10.96
C ASN A 156 -1.85 1.73 11.81
N LYS A 157 -0.63 1.61 11.31
CA LYS A 157 0.60 2.03 12.00
C LYS A 157 1.53 2.75 11.06
N THR A 158 2.22 3.78 11.58
CA THR A 158 3.26 4.55 10.89
C THR A 158 4.60 4.33 11.56
N VAL A 159 5.64 4.10 10.78
CA VAL A 159 7.01 3.90 11.24
C VAL A 159 8.00 4.77 10.44
N PRO A 160 9.11 5.23 11.04
CA PRO A 160 10.19 5.86 10.28
C PRO A 160 10.72 4.89 9.24
N LEU A 161 10.78 5.29 7.97
CA LEU A 161 11.31 4.45 6.90
C LEU A 161 12.85 4.46 6.95
N LYS A 162 13.44 3.29 7.20
CA LYS A 162 14.87 3.10 7.30
C LYS A 162 15.51 2.69 5.98
N ALA A 163 14.84 1.81 5.24
CA ALA A 163 15.36 1.26 4.00
C ALA A 163 14.26 0.79 3.06
N ILE A 164 14.55 0.86 1.76
CA ILE A 164 13.82 0.17 0.70
C ILE A 164 14.76 -0.85 0.09
N CYS A 165 14.37 -2.11 0.13
CA CYS A 165 15.12 -3.24 -0.43
C CYS A 165 14.43 -3.73 -1.69
N PHE A 166 15.08 -3.63 -2.84
CA PHE A 166 14.61 -4.24 -4.07
C PHE A 166 15.01 -5.70 -4.11
N ILE A 167 14.03 -6.60 -4.26
CA ILE A 167 14.28 -8.04 -4.32
C ILE A 167 14.38 -8.47 -5.78
N ASP A 168 15.51 -9.04 -6.13
CA ASP A 168 15.74 -9.69 -7.41
C ASP A 168 15.96 -11.21 -7.20
N ARG A 169 15.66 -12.01 -8.22
CA ARG A 169 15.99 -13.44 -8.21
C ARG A 169 17.42 -13.61 -8.68
N ALA A 170 18.21 -14.37 -7.91
CA ALA A 170 19.60 -14.68 -8.23
C ALA A 170 19.95 -16.12 -7.80
N GLU A 171 21.00 -16.68 -8.36
CA GLU A 171 21.53 -17.99 -7.98
C GLU A 171 22.14 -17.98 -6.57
N HIS A 172 22.67 -16.83 -6.16
CA HIS A 172 23.33 -16.65 -4.87
C HIS A 172 22.71 -15.50 -4.08
N ASN A 173 22.70 -15.63 -2.76
CA ASN A 173 22.26 -14.56 -1.88
C ASN A 173 23.31 -13.45 -1.85
N LEU A 174 22.91 -12.26 -2.26
CA LEU A 174 23.75 -11.07 -2.25
C LEU A 174 22.89 -9.88 -1.79
N ILE A 175 23.46 -8.99 -1.02
CA ILE A 175 22.91 -7.68 -0.73
C ILE A 175 23.96 -6.62 -0.99
N SER A 176 23.60 -5.57 -1.72
CA SER A 176 24.47 -4.44 -2.03
C SER A 176 23.68 -3.14 -1.99
N PRO A 177 24.28 -2.02 -1.57
CA PRO A 177 23.65 -0.72 -1.73
C PRO A 177 23.50 -0.38 -3.22
N LEU A 178 22.42 0.32 -3.57
CA LEU A 178 22.28 0.96 -4.87
C LEU A 178 22.87 2.38 -4.76
N GLU A 179 23.83 2.69 -5.61
CA GLU A 179 24.56 3.99 -5.61
C GLU A 179 24.19 4.85 -6.82
N ASP A 180 23.72 4.24 -7.92
CA ASP A 180 23.29 4.99 -9.10
C ASP A 180 21.89 5.56 -8.92
N ASN A 181 21.81 6.89 -8.83
CA ASN A 181 20.55 7.61 -8.69
C ASN A 181 19.56 7.35 -9.83
N ARG A 182 20.01 7.09 -11.04
CA ARG A 182 19.13 6.77 -12.18
C ARG A 182 18.49 5.40 -12.00
N GLU A 183 19.29 4.43 -11.57
CA GLU A 183 18.77 3.09 -11.26
C GLU A 183 17.77 3.14 -10.09
N ILE A 184 18.12 3.86 -9.00
CA ILE A 184 17.25 4.04 -7.84
C ILE A 184 15.90 4.63 -8.28
N MET A 185 15.91 5.73 -9.02
CA MET A 185 14.70 6.39 -9.49
C MET A 185 13.89 5.50 -10.41
N SER A 186 14.51 4.80 -11.36
CA SER A 186 13.83 3.86 -12.26
C SER A 186 13.12 2.76 -11.49
N ARG A 187 13.81 2.13 -10.52
CA ARG A 187 13.22 1.06 -9.68
C ARG A 187 12.08 1.58 -8.82
N LEU A 188 12.20 2.78 -8.25
CA LEU A 188 11.13 3.40 -7.46
C LEU A 188 9.89 3.69 -8.32
N PHE A 189 10.07 4.28 -9.50
CA PHE A 189 8.95 4.58 -10.42
C PHE A 189 8.18 3.33 -10.82
N LEU A 190 8.86 2.21 -11.02
CA LEU A 190 8.20 0.93 -11.35
C LEU A 190 7.34 0.36 -10.22
N GLN A 191 7.51 0.85 -9.00
CA GLN A 191 6.73 0.42 -7.84
C GLN A 191 5.68 1.46 -7.41
N LEU A 192 5.64 2.62 -8.04
CA LEU A 192 4.64 3.65 -7.74
C LEU A 192 3.26 3.17 -8.17
N VAL A 193 2.28 3.29 -7.28
CA VAL A 193 0.87 2.99 -7.54
C VAL A 193 0.13 4.31 -7.75
N MET A 194 -0.48 4.47 -8.92
CA MET A 194 -1.26 5.65 -9.30
C MET A 194 -2.64 5.22 -9.76
#